data_df9ff9fa64379c67248419a071039295
#
_entry.id   df9ff9fa64379c67248419a071039295
#
_cell.length_a   1.000
_cell.length_b   1.000
_cell.length_c   1.000
_cell.angle_alpha   90.00
_cell.angle_beta   90.00
_cell.angle_gamma   90.00
#
_symmetry.space_group_name_H-M   'P 1'
#
loop_
_entity.id
_entity.type
_entity.pdbx_description
1 polymer ?
#
loop_
_entity_poly.entity_id
_entity_poly.type
_entity_poly.pdbx_seq_one_letter_code
_entity_poly.pdbx_strand_id
1 'polypeptide(L)'
;MISFANLHDDIGNDLFDHKEQLNRLDEFHYPRFKEGNMKFSAIVCCFSGTESWQDMQECIVYANDCIHSSKHFSFNNDKDIQVFIAVEGMCGIKEDVTNKIQWLYDHNVRLGSLCWNDDNALACGARTNNKPLTDLGIEAIQAMNHIGIAIDTSHCCEWNFYDIARTSTKPIIASHSNVKALYNHYRNLSDLQLDIIRNKQGLVGGIPVRWFVKNKKENATLDDFIEILKYLKEKIGIEHIALGFDFMDYIPGMEDSNVVGMKDITEIQNIALKLKENEFTDEEINAICFNNAY
;
A
#
# COMPACT_ATOMS: atom_id res chain seq x y z
N MET A 1 -10.18 -18.19 12.56
CA MET A 1 -10.12 -17.03 11.66
C MET A 1 -8.68 -16.54 11.63
N ILE A 2 -8.10 -16.37 10.46
CA ILE A 2 -6.72 -15.89 10.28
C ILE A 2 -6.68 -14.39 10.56
N SER A 3 -5.62 -13.89 11.19
CA SER A 3 -5.36 -12.45 11.33
C SER A 3 -4.82 -11.89 10.01
N PHE A 4 -5.21 -10.66 9.69
CA PHE A 4 -4.75 -9.98 8.48
C PHE A 4 -4.01 -8.70 8.80
N ALA A 5 -3.03 -8.40 7.95
CA ALA A 5 -2.33 -7.13 7.85
C ALA A 5 -2.48 -6.57 6.43
N ASN A 6 -2.58 -5.24 6.30
CA ASN A 6 -2.78 -4.55 5.04
C ASN A 6 -1.76 -3.43 4.87
N LEU A 7 -1.03 -3.45 3.76
CA LEU A 7 -0.02 -2.43 3.45
C LEU A 7 -0.59 -1.20 2.72
N HIS A 8 -1.85 -1.26 2.24
CA HIS A 8 -2.43 -0.15 1.47
C HIS A 8 -3.96 -0.12 1.51
N ASP A 9 -4.52 1.01 1.98
CA ASP A 9 -5.96 1.29 1.90
C ASP A 9 -6.24 2.79 2.07
N ASP A 10 -6.96 3.43 1.14
CA ASP A 10 -7.18 4.88 1.04
C ASP A 10 -8.14 5.46 2.11
N ILE A 11 -8.14 4.87 3.29
CA ILE A 11 -9.01 5.28 4.40
C ILE A 11 -8.75 6.72 4.84
N GLY A 12 -7.51 7.22 4.75
CA GLY A 12 -7.18 8.59 5.12
C GLY A 12 -7.96 9.62 4.30
N ASN A 13 -8.09 9.39 2.98
CA ASN A 13 -8.92 10.22 2.11
C ASN A 13 -10.41 10.05 2.40
N ASP A 14 -10.89 8.83 2.61
CA ASP A 14 -12.29 8.59 2.96
C ASP A 14 -12.69 9.34 4.24
N LEU A 15 -11.83 9.33 5.26
CA LEU A 15 -12.07 10.10 6.49
C LEU A 15 -12.09 11.60 6.22
N PHE A 16 -11.16 12.09 5.42
CA PHE A 16 -11.05 13.53 5.10
C PHE A 16 -12.22 14.03 4.26
N ASP A 17 -12.67 13.23 3.30
CA ASP A 17 -13.79 13.57 2.42
C ASP A 17 -15.15 13.51 3.14
N HIS A 18 -15.22 12.78 4.27
CA HIS A 18 -16.43 12.64 5.09
C HIS A 18 -16.29 13.26 6.50
N LYS A 19 -15.63 14.43 6.58
CA LYS A 19 -15.37 15.14 7.86
C LYS A 19 -16.62 15.44 8.68
N GLU A 20 -17.76 15.52 8.06
CA GLU A 20 -19.06 15.68 8.74
C GLU A 20 -19.48 14.43 9.53
N GLN A 21 -18.88 13.26 9.26
CA GLN A 21 -19.12 12.01 9.97
C GLN A 21 -18.02 11.78 11.01
N LEU A 22 -18.10 12.47 12.15
CA LEU A 22 -17.02 12.56 13.16
C LEU A 22 -16.44 11.23 13.66
N ASN A 23 -17.19 10.13 13.60
CA ASN A 23 -16.77 8.82 14.11
C ASN A 23 -16.65 7.79 12.98
N ARG A 24 -16.48 8.22 11.73
CA ARG A 24 -16.48 7.33 10.55
C ARG A 24 -15.50 6.17 10.67
N LEU A 25 -14.32 6.39 11.25
CA LEU A 25 -13.33 5.33 11.49
C LEU A 25 -13.89 4.22 12.38
N ASP A 26 -14.56 4.57 13.48
CA ASP A 26 -15.13 3.62 14.44
C ASP A 26 -16.50 3.07 14.01
N GLU A 27 -17.34 3.86 13.32
CA GLU A 27 -18.70 3.46 12.99
C GLU A 27 -18.82 2.75 11.64
N PHE A 28 -17.97 3.10 10.67
CA PHE A 28 -18.00 2.51 9.34
C PHE A 28 -16.84 1.51 9.11
N HIS A 29 -15.59 1.89 9.38
CA HIS A 29 -14.45 1.01 9.09
C HIS A 29 -14.24 -0.09 10.13
N TYR A 30 -14.35 0.21 11.43
CA TYR A 30 -14.08 -0.78 12.48
C TYR A 30 -14.93 -2.05 12.41
N PRO A 31 -16.27 -2.00 12.23
CA PRO A 31 -17.08 -3.23 12.11
C PRO A 31 -16.60 -4.14 10.97
N ARG A 32 -16.21 -3.57 9.85
CA ARG A 32 -15.71 -4.26 8.66
C ARG A 32 -14.32 -4.87 8.90
N PHE A 33 -13.42 -4.13 9.53
CA PHE A 33 -12.13 -4.62 9.98
C PHE A 33 -12.26 -5.80 10.95
N LYS A 34 -13.18 -5.68 11.89
CA LYS A 34 -13.48 -6.74 12.86
C LYS A 34 -14.02 -8.00 12.18
N GLU A 35 -14.93 -7.86 11.22
CA GLU A 35 -15.49 -8.98 10.44
C GLU A 35 -14.40 -9.69 9.63
N GLY A 36 -13.54 -8.97 8.94
CA GLY A 36 -12.38 -9.51 8.23
C GLY A 36 -11.28 -10.05 9.13
N ASN A 37 -11.29 -9.74 10.43
CA ASN A 37 -10.22 -10.00 11.40
C ASN A 37 -8.90 -9.31 11.01
N MET A 38 -8.99 -8.06 10.51
CA MET A 38 -7.85 -7.19 10.29
C MET A 38 -7.27 -6.76 11.63
N LYS A 39 -5.93 -6.82 11.78
CA LYS A 39 -5.22 -6.48 13.03
C LYS A 39 -4.17 -5.39 12.85
N PHE A 40 -3.69 -5.21 11.63
CA PHE A 40 -2.68 -4.23 11.30
C PHE A 40 -2.97 -3.62 9.92
N SER A 41 -2.94 -2.29 9.77
CA SER A 41 -3.22 -1.66 8.48
C SER A 41 -2.50 -0.33 8.30
N ALA A 42 -2.05 -0.07 7.08
CA ALA A 42 -1.78 1.27 6.63
C ALA A 42 -3.10 2.04 6.46
N ILE A 43 -3.15 3.26 6.98
CA ILE A 43 -4.18 4.25 6.69
C ILE A 43 -3.55 5.22 5.70
N VAL A 44 -3.92 5.10 4.42
CA VAL A 44 -3.26 5.84 3.36
C VAL A 44 -3.93 7.19 3.14
N CYS A 45 -3.10 8.23 2.99
CA CYS A 45 -3.48 9.53 2.44
C CYS A 45 -2.89 9.61 1.03
N CYS A 46 -3.74 9.51 0.01
CA CYS A 46 -3.38 9.54 -1.39
C CYS A 46 -3.49 10.97 -1.96
N PHE A 47 -2.49 11.36 -2.74
CA PHE A 47 -2.41 12.67 -3.39
C PHE A 47 -2.11 12.50 -4.88
N SER A 48 -3.05 12.97 -5.70
CA SER A 48 -3.10 12.68 -7.15
C SER A 48 -2.03 13.41 -7.98
N GLY A 49 -1.42 14.48 -7.43
CA GLY A 49 -0.36 15.24 -8.09
C GLY A 49 -0.60 16.75 -8.16
N THR A 50 -1.80 17.21 -7.81
CA THR A 50 -2.20 18.64 -7.84
C THR A 50 -2.18 19.31 -6.47
N GLU A 51 -2.20 18.51 -5.41
CA GLU A 51 -2.31 18.96 -4.03
C GLU A 51 -1.05 19.73 -3.59
N SER A 52 -1.29 20.80 -2.85
CA SER A 52 -0.23 21.58 -2.22
C SER A 52 0.29 20.87 -0.96
N TRP A 53 1.39 21.35 -0.42
CA TRP A 53 1.89 20.88 0.87
C TRP A 53 0.87 21.10 2.01
N GLN A 54 0.14 22.20 1.96
CA GLN A 54 -0.92 22.48 2.93
C GLN A 54 -2.07 21.47 2.83
N ASP A 55 -2.51 21.12 1.62
CA ASP A 55 -3.58 20.13 1.43
C ASP A 55 -3.15 18.76 1.98
N MET A 56 -1.89 18.37 1.75
CA MET A 56 -1.33 17.14 2.32
C MET A 56 -1.34 17.18 3.84
N GLN A 57 -0.90 18.31 4.44
CA GLN A 57 -0.89 18.46 5.90
C GLN A 57 -2.29 18.36 6.49
N GLU A 58 -3.28 19.02 5.89
CA GLU A 58 -4.66 18.99 6.37
C GLU A 58 -5.25 17.58 6.38
N CYS A 59 -5.02 16.81 5.33
CA CYS A 59 -5.48 15.42 5.24
C CYS A 59 -4.78 14.52 6.28
N ILE A 60 -3.46 14.61 6.38
CA ILE A 60 -2.66 13.78 7.31
C ILE A 60 -3.00 14.11 8.77
N VAL A 61 -3.11 15.39 9.13
CA VAL A 61 -3.50 15.81 10.49
C VAL A 61 -4.88 15.27 10.83
N TYR A 62 -5.85 15.39 9.91
CA TYR A 62 -7.19 14.89 10.14
C TYR A 62 -7.22 13.36 10.35
N ALA A 63 -6.49 12.60 9.55
CA ALA A 63 -6.36 11.16 9.75
C ALA A 63 -5.72 10.81 11.10
N ASN A 64 -4.66 11.54 11.51
CA ASN A 64 -4.05 11.41 12.84
C ASN A 64 -5.07 11.64 13.96
N ASP A 65 -5.85 12.73 13.88
CA ASP A 65 -6.84 13.09 14.90
C ASP A 65 -7.95 12.04 15.00
N CYS A 66 -8.40 11.48 13.86
CA CYS A 66 -9.35 10.38 13.83
C CYS A 66 -8.80 9.13 14.55
N ILE A 67 -7.53 8.75 14.29
CA ILE A 67 -6.90 7.59 14.93
C ILE A 67 -6.69 7.81 16.43
N HIS A 68 -6.23 8.99 16.86
CA HIS A 68 -6.08 9.33 18.27
C HIS A 68 -7.40 9.30 19.03
N SER A 69 -8.48 9.77 18.40
CA SER A 69 -9.83 9.82 18.98
C SER A 69 -10.56 8.48 18.94
N SER A 70 -10.12 7.54 18.09
CA SER A 70 -10.75 6.23 17.93
C SER A 70 -10.68 5.40 19.21
N LYS A 71 -11.72 4.60 19.45
CA LYS A 71 -11.76 3.61 20.54
C LYS A 71 -11.08 2.30 20.16
N HIS A 72 -10.91 2.04 18.88
CA HIS A 72 -10.52 0.74 18.34
C HIS A 72 -9.18 0.75 17.58
N PHE A 73 -8.80 1.89 17.02
CA PHE A 73 -7.55 2.04 16.25
C PHE A 73 -6.51 2.80 17.06
N SER A 74 -5.24 2.39 16.95
CA SER A 74 -4.12 3.12 17.56
C SER A 74 -2.82 2.94 16.79
N PHE A 75 -1.89 3.87 16.96
CA PHE A 75 -0.52 3.75 16.45
C PHE A 75 0.32 2.75 17.27
N ASN A 76 -0.07 2.48 18.49
CA ASN A 76 0.54 1.49 19.37
C ASN A 76 -0.34 0.25 19.44
N ASN A 77 0.23 -0.89 19.80
CA ASN A 77 -0.55 -2.13 19.95
C ASN A 77 -1.30 -2.17 21.30
N ASP A 78 -2.14 -1.17 21.55
CA ASP A 78 -2.90 -0.99 22.82
C ASP A 78 -4.43 -0.97 22.61
N LYS A 79 -4.89 -1.10 21.36
CA LYS A 79 -6.31 -1.24 20.99
C LYS A 79 -6.51 -2.45 20.06
N ASP A 80 -7.71 -2.60 19.51
CA ASP A 80 -8.09 -3.77 18.71
C ASP A 80 -7.29 -3.90 17.40
N ILE A 81 -6.92 -2.75 16.80
CA ILE A 81 -6.26 -2.66 15.50
C ILE A 81 -5.11 -1.66 15.60
N GLN A 82 -3.91 -2.13 15.29
CA GLN A 82 -2.76 -1.26 15.15
C GLN A 82 -2.69 -0.69 13.73
N VAL A 83 -2.38 0.59 13.63
CA VAL A 83 -2.27 1.28 12.34
C VAL A 83 -1.03 2.19 12.29
N PHE A 84 -0.65 2.56 11.08
CA PHE A 84 0.26 3.67 10.80
C PHE A 84 -0.28 4.47 9.62
N ILE A 85 0.17 5.71 9.45
CA ILE A 85 -0.19 6.48 8.26
C ILE A 85 0.80 6.17 7.15
N ALA A 86 0.28 5.95 5.95
CA ALA A 86 1.07 5.93 4.73
C ALA A 86 0.70 7.12 3.84
N VAL A 87 1.65 7.56 3.02
CA VAL A 87 1.45 8.63 2.04
C VAL A 87 1.65 8.06 0.64
N GLU A 88 0.64 8.16 -0.18
CA GLU A 88 0.73 7.83 -1.58
C GLU A 88 0.81 9.09 -2.44
N GLY A 89 2.02 9.36 -2.96
CA GLY A 89 2.31 10.59 -3.69
C GLY A 89 2.67 11.77 -2.78
N MET A 90 3.87 12.32 -2.97
CA MET A 90 4.38 13.46 -2.19
C MET A 90 4.45 14.73 -3.04
N CYS A 91 3.41 15.00 -3.84
CA CYS A 91 3.39 16.07 -4.86
C CYS A 91 3.49 17.49 -4.28
N GLY A 92 3.10 17.70 -3.03
CA GLY A 92 3.23 18.97 -2.33
C GLY A 92 4.66 19.28 -1.86
N ILE A 93 5.59 18.30 -1.93
CA ILE A 93 6.99 18.51 -1.57
C ILE A 93 7.76 18.99 -2.81
N LYS A 94 8.03 20.30 -2.90
CA LYS A 94 8.73 20.95 -4.03
C LYS A 94 10.01 21.64 -3.59
N GLU A 95 10.23 21.74 -2.29
CA GLU A 95 11.39 22.37 -1.62
C GLU A 95 11.40 21.94 -0.15
N ASP A 96 12.49 22.23 0.58
CA ASP A 96 12.61 21.94 2.02
C ASP A 96 12.30 20.46 2.35
N VAL A 97 12.81 19.57 1.50
CA VAL A 97 12.46 18.15 1.47
C VAL A 97 12.69 17.49 2.82
N THR A 98 13.89 17.67 3.38
CA THR A 98 14.29 17.01 4.64
C THR A 98 13.37 17.38 5.81
N ASN A 99 13.00 18.67 5.97
CA ASN A 99 12.11 19.09 7.06
C ASN A 99 10.67 18.59 6.83
N LYS A 100 10.21 18.55 5.57
CA LYS A 100 8.88 18.02 5.26
C LYS A 100 8.80 16.51 5.49
N ILE A 101 9.84 15.75 5.16
CA ILE A 101 9.93 14.30 5.48
C ILE A 101 9.97 14.10 7.01
N GLN A 102 10.69 14.95 7.76
CA GLN A 102 10.66 14.91 9.23
C GLN A 102 9.23 15.16 9.74
N TRP A 103 8.55 16.17 9.19
CA TRP A 103 7.17 16.48 9.56
C TRP A 103 6.22 15.29 9.33
N LEU A 104 6.37 14.59 8.19
CA LEU A 104 5.60 13.37 7.92
C LEU A 104 5.82 12.30 8.99
N TYR A 105 7.06 12.06 9.36
CA TYR A 105 7.40 11.08 10.41
C TYR A 105 6.80 11.46 11.77
N ASP A 106 6.88 12.73 12.14
CA ASP A 106 6.32 13.26 13.40
C ASP A 106 4.79 13.13 13.45
N HIS A 107 4.13 12.99 12.27
CA HIS A 107 2.70 12.75 12.13
C HIS A 107 2.37 11.28 11.81
N ASN A 108 3.18 10.35 12.32
CA ASN A 108 2.97 8.90 12.25
C ASN A 108 3.01 8.29 10.85
N VAL A 109 3.56 8.99 9.84
CA VAL A 109 3.84 8.37 8.54
C VAL A 109 5.02 7.41 8.69
N ARG A 110 4.84 6.16 8.24
CA ARG A 110 5.86 5.10 8.31
C ARG A 110 6.13 4.45 6.96
N LEU A 111 5.31 4.71 5.95
CA LEU A 111 5.45 4.24 4.57
C LEU A 111 5.11 5.38 3.62
N GLY A 112 5.83 5.51 2.50
CA GLY A 112 5.48 6.52 1.52
C GLY A 112 6.04 6.27 0.13
N SER A 113 5.23 6.57 -0.91
CA SER A 113 5.64 6.64 -2.29
C SER A 113 5.90 8.11 -2.70
N LEU A 114 6.92 8.34 -3.53
CA LEU A 114 7.26 9.70 -3.97
C LEU A 114 6.24 10.30 -4.93
N CYS A 115 5.56 9.47 -5.70
CA CYS A 115 4.56 9.88 -6.69
C CYS A 115 3.39 8.90 -6.72
N TRP A 116 2.27 9.38 -7.22
CA TRP A 116 1.18 8.56 -7.73
C TRP A 116 1.41 8.28 -9.22
N ASN A 117 0.38 8.25 -10.05
CA ASN A 117 0.49 7.86 -11.47
C ASN A 117 1.18 8.89 -12.37
N ASP A 118 1.26 10.15 -11.96
CA ASP A 118 1.79 11.26 -12.73
C ASP A 118 3.12 11.79 -12.17
N ASP A 119 3.83 12.61 -12.97
CA ASP A 119 5.09 13.24 -12.55
C ASP A 119 4.84 14.32 -11.50
N ASN A 120 5.78 14.44 -10.56
CA ASN A 120 5.85 15.58 -9.64
C ASN A 120 7.30 16.07 -9.50
N ALA A 121 7.57 16.94 -8.52
CA ALA A 121 8.90 17.49 -8.30
C ALA A 121 9.94 16.46 -7.84
N LEU A 122 9.52 15.32 -7.27
CA LEU A 122 10.38 14.28 -6.74
C LEU A 122 10.62 13.15 -7.74
N ALA A 123 9.55 12.67 -8.39
CA ALA A 123 9.56 11.42 -9.12
C ALA A 123 8.58 11.40 -10.30
N CYS A 124 8.72 10.37 -11.10
CA CYS A 124 7.96 10.10 -12.31
C CYS A 124 6.99 8.95 -12.06
N GLY A 125 5.71 9.16 -12.32
CA GLY A 125 4.66 8.15 -12.17
C GLY A 125 4.63 7.12 -13.30
N ALA A 126 4.02 5.98 -13.03
CA ALA A 126 3.97 4.83 -13.97
C ALA A 126 3.19 5.09 -15.26
N ARG A 127 2.35 6.13 -15.30
CA ARG A 127 1.61 6.53 -16.51
C ARG A 127 2.39 7.45 -17.43
N THR A 128 3.52 7.97 -17.00
CA THR A 128 4.25 9.01 -17.70
C THR A 128 5.49 8.47 -18.40
N ASN A 129 6.26 9.35 -19.07
CA ASN A 129 7.51 8.97 -19.69
C ASN A 129 8.55 8.62 -18.64
N ASN A 130 9.22 7.49 -18.82
CA ASN A 130 10.34 7.10 -17.99
C ASN A 130 11.43 8.19 -17.94
N LYS A 131 11.67 8.75 -16.76
CA LYS A 131 12.73 9.74 -16.49
C LYS A 131 13.51 9.32 -15.25
N PRO A 132 14.77 9.75 -15.12
CA PRO A 132 15.52 9.58 -13.89
C PRO A 132 14.83 10.24 -12.70
N LEU A 133 15.09 9.74 -11.51
CA LEU A 133 14.70 10.38 -10.25
C LEU A 133 15.32 11.78 -10.17
N THR A 134 14.58 12.75 -9.66
CA THR A 134 15.10 14.12 -9.50
C THR A 134 16.07 14.21 -8.32
N ASP A 135 16.85 15.29 -8.25
CA ASP A 135 17.72 15.54 -7.09
C ASP A 135 16.91 15.67 -5.79
N LEU A 136 15.72 16.29 -5.85
CA LEU A 136 14.80 16.36 -4.70
C LEU A 136 14.26 14.97 -4.33
N GLY A 137 14.02 14.11 -5.31
CA GLY A 137 13.64 12.71 -5.06
C GLY A 137 14.74 11.90 -4.40
N ILE A 138 16.00 12.11 -4.81
CA ILE A 138 17.17 11.51 -4.15
C ILE A 138 17.27 11.98 -2.70
N GLU A 139 17.14 13.29 -2.45
CA GLU A 139 17.11 13.87 -1.11
C GLU A 139 15.97 13.27 -0.26
N ALA A 140 14.77 13.13 -0.83
CA ALA A 140 13.62 12.53 -0.13
C ALA A 140 13.92 11.09 0.31
N ILE A 141 14.49 10.25 -0.57
CA ILE A 141 14.85 8.87 -0.22
C ILE A 141 15.89 8.83 0.90
N GLN A 142 16.90 9.70 0.85
CA GLN A 142 17.93 9.77 1.88
C GLN A 142 17.34 10.21 3.23
N ALA A 143 16.45 11.20 3.23
CA ALA A 143 15.75 11.65 4.42
C ALA A 143 14.84 10.55 5.00
N MET A 144 14.05 9.87 4.16
CA MET A 144 13.20 8.74 4.57
C MET A 144 14.02 7.61 5.18
N ASN A 145 15.15 7.23 4.56
CA ASN A 145 16.05 6.20 5.10
C ASN A 145 16.66 6.60 6.45
N HIS A 146 17.00 7.90 6.61
CA HIS A 146 17.59 8.41 7.84
C HIS A 146 16.60 8.36 9.01
N ILE A 147 15.36 8.77 8.76
CA ILE A 147 14.35 8.91 9.82
C ILE A 147 13.54 7.62 10.09
N GLY A 148 13.51 6.68 9.14
CA GLY A 148 12.80 5.42 9.30
C GLY A 148 11.39 5.39 8.68
N ILE A 149 11.16 6.16 7.60
CA ILE A 149 9.99 5.98 6.73
C ILE A 149 10.38 4.95 5.65
N ALA A 150 9.62 3.86 5.54
CA ALA A 150 9.79 2.86 4.50
C ALA A 150 9.45 3.46 3.12
N ILE A 151 10.20 3.07 2.09
CA ILE A 151 10.00 3.57 0.73
C ILE A 151 9.11 2.60 -0.03
N ASP A 152 7.96 3.11 -0.49
CA ASP A 152 7.06 2.40 -1.38
C ASP A 152 7.41 2.71 -2.84
N THR A 153 7.58 1.67 -3.63
CA THR A 153 7.85 1.75 -5.07
C THR A 153 6.61 1.57 -5.94
N SER A 154 5.45 1.35 -5.32
CA SER A 154 4.18 1.34 -6.05
C SER A 154 3.96 2.68 -6.76
N HIS A 155 3.36 2.67 -7.93
CA HIS A 155 3.12 3.82 -8.79
C HIS A 155 4.34 4.48 -9.43
N CYS A 156 5.58 4.23 -9.05
CA CYS A 156 6.72 4.85 -9.72
C CYS A 156 6.96 4.25 -11.12
N CYS A 157 7.49 5.07 -12.02
CA CYS A 157 7.95 4.59 -13.33
C CYS A 157 9.13 3.63 -13.17
N GLU A 158 9.42 2.83 -14.20
CA GLU A 158 10.44 1.78 -14.13
C GLU A 158 11.84 2.34 -13.84
N TRP A 159 12.23 3.49 -14.42
CA TRP A 159 13.52 4.10 -14.12
C TRP A 159 13.61 4.56 -12.66
N ASN A 160 12.55 5.17 -12.14
CA ASN A 160 12.53 5.58 -10.74
C ASN A 160 12.59 4.39 -9.79
N PHE A 161 11.98 3.24 -10.13
CA PHE A 161 12.16 2.03 -9.36
C PHE A 161 13.65 1.66 -9.21
N TYR A 162 14.42 1.65 -10.32
CA TYR A 162 15.85 1.33 -10.26
C TYR A 162 16.66 2.41 -9.55
N ASP A 163 16.32 3.68 -9.72
CA ASP A 163 16.98 4.77 -9.02
C ASP A 163 16.72 4.73 -7.51
N ILE A 164 15.47 4.47 -7.09
CA ILE A 164 15.09 4.21 -5.70
C ILE A 164 15.88 3.04 -5.14
N ALA A 165 15.89 1.92 -5.85
CA ALA A 165 16.60 0.72 -5.42
C ALA A 165 18.11 0.95 -5.26
N ARG A 166 18.72 1.78 -6.12
CA ARG A 166 20.14 2.13 -6.04
C ARG A 166 20.43 3.12 -4.91
N THR A 167 19.54 4.09 -4.68
CA THR A 167 19.72 5.17 -3.71
C THR A 167 19.40 4.73 -2.28
N SER A 168 18.38 3.89 -2.11
CA SER A 168 17.96 3.42 -0.79
C SER A 168 18.99 2.49 -0.17
N THR A 169 19.36 2.79 1.08
CA THR A 169 20.22 1.95 1.94
C THR A 169 19.39 0.98 2.82
N LYS A 170 18.08 1.05 2.74
CA LYS A 170 17.12 0.24 3.50
C LYS A 170 16.30 -0.64 2.55
N PRO A 171 15.59 -1.65 3.05
CA PRO A 171 14.59 -2.37 2.27
C PRO A 171 13.63 -1.42 1.55
N ILE A 172 13.17 -1.82 0.36
CA ILE A 172 12.13 -1.12 -0.39
C ILE A 172 10.90 -2.02 -0.49
N ILE A 173 9.74 -1.41 -0.54
CA ILE A 173 8.45 -2.11 -0.56
C ILE A 173 7.71 -1.76 -1.83
N ALA A 174 6.96 -2.70 -2.38
CA ALA A 174 5.86 -2.43 -3.29
C ALA A 174 4.58 -2.76 -2.53
N SER A 175 3.96 -1.76 -1.91
CA SER A 175 2.85 -1.96 -0.97
C SER A 175 1.63 -2.62 -1.60
N HIS A 176 1.37 -2.37 -2.90
CA HIS A 176 0.23 -2.89 -3.67
C HIS A 176 0.59 -3.04 -5.14
N SER A 177 1.20 -4.19 -5.51
CA SER A 177 1.63 -4.48 -6.88
C SER A 177 1.57 -5.98 -7.18
N ASN A 178 1.28 -6.32 -8.45
CA ASN A 178 1.27 -7.69 -8.94
C ASN A 178 2.46 -7.96 -9.88
N VAL A 179 2.38 -9.00 -10.71
CA VAL A 179 3.49 -9.49 -11.52
C VAL A 179 3.22 -9.37 -13.03
N LYS A 180 4.17 -8.81 -13.79
CA LYS A 180 4.07 -8.64 -15.24
C LYS A 180 4.07 -9.98 -15.99
N ALA A 181 4.69 -11.00 -15.43
CA ALA A 181 4.79 -12.32 -16.07
C ALA A 181 3.41 -12.95 -16.31
N LEU A 182 2.44 -12.74 -15.41
CA LEU A 182 1.07 -13.24 -15.56
C LEU A 182 0.15 -12.24 -16.25
N TYR A 183 0.33 -10.94 -15.99
CA TYR A 183 -0.40 -9.88 -16.66
C TYR A 183 0.48 -8.65 -16.88
N ASN A 184 0.80 -8.35 -18.14
CA ASN A 184 1.66 -7.22 -18.52
C ASN A 184 0.89 -5.89 -18.41
N HIS A 185 0.80 -5.40 -17.19
CA HIS A 185 0.26 -4.09 -16.85
C HIS A 185 1.39 -3.17 -16.35
N TYR A 186 1.30 -1.84 -16.62
CA TYR A 186 2.35 -0.89 -16.23
C TYR A 186 2.55 -0.78 -14.70
N ARG A 187 1.51 -1.10 -13.91
CA ARG A 187 1.57 -1.13 -12.44
C ARG A 187 2.18 -2.41 -11.87
N ASN A 188 2.30 -3.47 -12.68
CA ASN A 188 2.83 -4.75 -12.24
C ASN A 188 4.36 -4.79 -12.34
N LEU A 189 5.00 -5.54 -11.48
CA LEU A 189 6.45 -5.67 -11.37
C LEU A 189 7.00 -6.72 -12.36
N SER A 190 8.13 -6.41 -13.00
CA SER A 190 8.91 -7.37 -13.76
C SER A 190 9.68 -8.30 -12.84
N ASP A 191 10.11 -9.44 -13.36
CA ASP A 191 10.94 -10.41 -12.63
C ASP A 191 12.23 -9.78 -12.08
N LEU A 192 12.83 -8.86 -12.83
CA LEU A 192 14.02 -8.14 -12.37
C LEU A 192 13.72 -7.24 -11.17
N GLN A 193 12.57 -6.56 -11.18
CA GLN A 193 12.14 -5.74 -10.04
C GLN A 193 11.84 -6.61 -8.81
N LEU A 194 11.20 -7.76 -9.00
CA LEU A 194 10.97 -8.74 -7.93
C LEU A 194 12.28 -9.24 -7.32
N ASP A 195 13.27 -9.61 -8.14
CA ASP A 195 14.59 -10.04 -7.68
C ASP A 195 15.30 -8.94 -6.88
N ILE A 196 15.17 -7.68 -7.28
CA ILE A 196 15.74 -6.53 -6.56
C ILE A 196 15.07 -6.36 -5.20
N ILE A 197 13.74 -6.40 -5.12
CA ILE A 197 13.01 -6.30 -3.85
C ILE A 197 13.45 -7.41 -2.90
N ARG A 198 13.48 -8.66 -3.36
CA ARG A 198 13.98 -9.81 -2.58
C ARG A 198 15.40 -9.57 -2.07
N ASN A 199 16.33 -9.20 -2.96
CA ASN A 199 17.74 -8.99 -2.61
C ASN A 199 17.93 -7.83 -1.62
N LYS A 200 17.01 -6.88 -1.58
CA LYS A 200 16.95 -5.79 -0.59
C LYS A 200 16.16 -6.15 0.67
N GLN A 201 15.75 -7.40 0.81
CA GLN A 201 14.94 -7.86 1.96
C GLN A 201 13.64 -7.06 2.11
N GLY A 202 13.04 -6.69 0.98
CA GLY A 202 11.80 -5.94 0.92
C GLY A 202 10.55 -6.81 0.84
N LEU A 203 9.39 -6.19 0.61
CA LEU A 203 8.08 -6.84 0.54
C LEU A 203 7.35 -6.46 -0.74
N VAL A 204 6.55 -7.40 -1.24
CA VAL A 204 5.55 -7.18 -2.29
C VAL A 204 4.17 -7.45 -1.71
N GLY A 205 3.35 -6.42 -1.59
CA GLY A 205 1.94 -6.52 -1.26
C GLY A 205 1.14 -6.89 -2.51
N GLY A 206 0.68 -8.13 -2.59
CA GLY A 206 -0.23 -8.55 -3.65
C GLY A 206 -1.53 -7.75 -3.60
N ILE A 207 -1.99 -7.25 -4.76
CA ILE A 207 -3.17 -6.41 -4.88
C ILE A 207 -4.30 -7.14 -5.63
N PRO A 208 -5.49 -7.33 -5.00
CA PRO A 208 -6.61 -8.04 -5.63
C PRO A 208 -7.49 -7.16 -6.51
N VAL A 209 -7.07 -5.95 -6.81
CA VAL A 209 -7.81 -5.06 -7.71
C VAL A 209 -7.79 -5.62 -9.13
N ARG A 210 -8.98 -5.87 -9.67
CA ARG A 210 -9.19 -6.63 -10.93
C ARG A 210 -8.48 -6.08 -12.15
N TRP A 211 -8.20 -4.77 -12.19
CA TRP A 211 -7.47 -4.13 -13.30
C TRP A 211 -6.01 -4.54 -13.40
N PHE A 212 -5.43 -5.05 -12.31
CA PHE A 212 -4.02 -5.45 -12.24
C PHE A 212 -3.83 -6.97 -12.22
N VAL A 213 -4.95 -7.72 -12.16
CA VAL A 213 -4.95 -9.17 -12.07
C VAL A 213 -5.05 -9.81 -13.45
N LYS A 214 -5.92 -9.29 -14.35
CA LYS A 214 -6.22 -9.92 -15.63
C LYS A 214 -6.64 -8.94 -16.72
N ASN A 215 -6.36 -9.27 -17.99
CA ASN A 215 -6.72 -8.47 -19.16
C ASN A 215 -8.23 -8.19 -19.27
N LYS A 216 -9.03 -9.23 -19.01
CA LYS A 216 -10.50 -9.12 -18.96
C LYS A 216 -10.91 -8.90 -17.51
N LYS A 217 -10.74 -7.68 -17.02
CA LYS A 217 -10.96 -7.30 -15.63
C LYS A 217 -12.32 -7.73 -15.07
N GLU A 218 -13.36 -7.73 -15.88
CA GLU A 218 -14.71 -8.16 -15.52
C GLU A 218 -14.79 -9.65 -15.13
N ASN A 219 -13.81 -10.45 -15.55
CA ASN A 219 -13.71 -11.87 -15.28
C ASN A 219 -12.56 -12.22 -14.32
N ALA A 220 -11.93 -11.22 -13.70
CA ALA A 220 -10.87 -11.47 -12.72
C ALA A 220 -11.47 -12.04 -11.43
N THR A 221 -10.95 -13.17 -10.98
CA THR A 221 -11.45 -13.92 -9.83
C THR A 221 -10.41 -14.00 -8.73
N LEU A 222 -10.83 -14.41 -7.53
CA LEU A 222 -9.93 -14.70 -6.43
C LEU A 222 -8.93 -15.81 -6.80
N ASP A 223 -9.34 -16.81 -7.59
CA ASP A 223 -8.41 -17.85 -8.06
C ASP A 223 -7.29 -17.26 -8.95
N ASP A 224 -7.61 -16.31 -9.83
CA ASP A 224 -6.58 -15.58 -10.62
C ASP A 224 -5.60 -14.82 -9.71
N PHE A 225 -6.07 -14.24 -8.61
CA PHE A 225 -5.21 -13.58 -7.64
C PHE A 225 -4.34 -14.57 -6.84
N ILE A 226 -4.86 -15.75 -6.49
CA ILE A 226 -4.06 -16.81 -5.86
C ILE A 226 -2.93 -17.28 -6.78
N GLU A 227 -3.13 -17.36 -8.09
CA GLU A 227 -2.06 -17.69 -9.04
C GLU A 227 -0.92 -16.63 -9.00
N ILE A 228 -1.26 -15.36 -8.76
CA ILE A 228 -0.25 -14.30 -8.55
C ILE A 228 0.56 -14.57 -7.27
N LEU A 229 -0.10 -14.91 -6.16
CA LEU A 229 0.59 -15.23 -4.90
C LEU A 229 1.47 -16.49 -5.02
N LYS A 230 1.04 -17.50 -5.78
CA LYS A 230 1.85 -18.69 -6.11
C LYS A 230 3.10 -18.29 -6.90
N TYR A 231 2.95 -17.47 -7.93
CA TYR A 231 4.08 -16.96 -8.71
C TYR A 231 5.07 -16.18 -7.84
N LEU A 232 4.58 -15.31 -6.98
CA LEU A 232 5.42 -14.56 -6.05
C LEU A 232 6.18 -15.51 -5.11
N LYS A 233 5.51 -16.54 -4.55
CA LYS A 233 6.14 -17.55 -3.69
C LYS A 233 7.31 -18.27 -4.41
N GLU A 234 7.10 -18.69 -5.66
CA GLU A 234 8.13 -19.34 -6.45
C GLU A 234 9.30 -18.40 -6.81
N LYS A 235 8.99 -17.11 -7.06
CA LYS A 235 9.96 -16.15 -7.58
C LYS A 235 10.81 -15.49 -6.48
N ILE A 236 10.18 -15.09 -5.36
CA ILE A 236 10.87 -14.30 -4.33
C ILE A 236 10.89 -14.92 -2.93
N GLY A 237 10.16 -16.02 -2.73
CA GLY A 237 10.03 -16.67 -1.42
C GLY A 237 8.88 -16.08 -0.61
N ILE A 238 8.39 -16.89 0.33
CA ILE A 238 7.19 -16.58 1.12
C ILE A 238 7.40 -15.37 2.04
N GLU A 239 8.61 -15.20 2.54
CA GLU A 239 9.01 -14.15 3.48
C GLU A 239 8.98 -12.73 2.90
N HIS A 240 8.86 -12.63 1.56
CA HIS A 240 8.80 -11.36 0.83
C HIS A 240 7.39 -11.01 0.32
N ILE A 241 6.36 -11.76 0.72
CA ILE A 241 4.97 -11.58 0.27
C ILE A 241 4.12 -11.04 1.40
N ALA A 242 3.39 -9.98 1.12
CA ALA A 242 2.35 -9.43 1.99
C ALA A 242 1.09 -9.14 1.15
N LEU A 243 0.11 -8.46 1.73
CA LEU A 243 -1.11 -8.04 1.06
C LEU A 243 -1.23 -6.51 1.12
N GLY A 244 -1.64 -5.91 0.01
CA GLY A 244 -2.00 -4.51 -0.10
C GLY A 244 -3.30 -4.43 -0.86
N PHE A 245 -4.41 -4.31 -0.13
CA PHE A 245 -5.73 -4.56 -0.70
C PHE A 245 -6.21 -3.46 -1.63
N ASP A 246 -5.91 -2.21 -1.31
CA ASP A 246 -6.36 -1.04 -2.08
C ASP A 246 -7.89 -1.09 -2.28
N PHE A 247 -8.63 -1.27 -1.18
CA PHE A 247 -10.08 -1.31 -1.22
C PHE A 247 -10.67 0.06 -1.58
N MET A 248 -11.55 0.06 -2.57
CA MET A 248 -12.21 1.26 -3.08
C MET A 248 -13.74 1.14 -3.05
N ASP A 249 -14.29 0.10 -2.41
CA ASP A 249 -15.72 -0.18 -2.41
C ASP A 249 -16.56 0.90 -1.72
N TYR A 250 -15.95 1.74 -0.89
CA TYR A 250 -16.55 2.91 -0.25
C TYR A 250 -16.42 4.20 -1.09
N ILE A 251 -15.74 4.14 -2.23
CA ILE A 251 -15.62 5.25 -3.17
C ILE A 251 -16.73 5.13 -4.22
N PRO A 252 -17.59 6.15 -4.40
CA PRO A 252 -18.69 6.10 -5.37
C PRO A 252 -18.24 5.74 -6.79
N GLY A 253 -18.84 4.70 -7.37
CA GLY A 253 -18.51 4.20 -8.71
C GLY A 253 -17.35 3.22 -8.77
N MET A 254 -16.74 2.87 -7.61
CA MET A 254 -15.63 1.93 -7.50
C MET A 254 -15.99 0.65 -6.73
N GLU A 255 -17.29 0.43 -6.45
CA GLU A 255 -17.80 -0.65 -5.59
C GLU A 255 -17.40 -2.06 -6.06
N ASP A 256 -17.14 -2.21 -7.36
CA ASP A 256 -16.76 -3.48 -7.98
C ASP A 256 -15.26 -3.50 -8.39
N SER A 257 -14.38 -2.85 -7.63
CA SER A 257 -12.95 -2.74 -7.99
C SER A 257 -12.19 -4.04 -7.80
N ASN A 258 -12.60 -4.88 -6.84
CA ASN A 258 -11.90 -6.10 -6.50
C ASN A 258 -12.32 -7.30 -7.35
N VAL A 259 -11.53 -8.36 -7.26
CA VAL A 259 -11.78 -9.63 -7.94
C VAL A 259 -13.07 -10.30 -7.45
N VAL A 260 -13.74 -11.03 -8.35
CA VAL A 260 -14.91 -11.83 -7.98
C VAL A 260 -14.51 -12.89 -6.94
N GLY A 261 -15.25 -12.96 -5.84
CA GLY A 261 -14.97 -13.85 -4.70
C GLY A 261 -14.28 -13.17 -3.53
N MET A 262 -13.94 -11.88 -3.68
CA MET A 262 -13.49 -11.00 -2.59
C MET A 262 -13.86 -9.55 -2.89
N LYS A 263 -15.06 -9.16 -2.49
CA LYS A 263 -15.60 -7.82 -2.82
C LYS A 263 -14.97 -6.71 -2.00
N ASP A 264 -14.85 -6.93 -0.70
CA ASP A 264 -14.36 -5.94 0.25
C ASP A 264 -13.66 -6.63 1.46
N ILE A 265 -13.28 -5.83 2.44
CA ILE A 265 -12.54 -6.28 3.63
C ILE A 265 -13.29 -7.34 4.45
N THR A 266 -14.60 -7.44 4.39
CA THR A 266 -15.38 -8.44 5.14
C THR A 266 -15.20 -9.85 4.57
N GLU A 267 -14.78 -9.97 3.31
CA GLU A 267 -14.57 -11.22 2.59
C GLU A 267 -13.09 -11.67 2.52
N ILE A 268 -12.14 -10.95 3.16
CA ILE A 268 -10.70 -11.26 3.06
C ILE A 268 -10.33 -12.66 3.56
N GLN A 269 -11.14 -13.26 4.44
CA GLN A 269 -10.94 -14.65 4.90
C GLN A 269 -10.98 -15.65 3.74
N ASN A 270 -11.62 -15.31 2.62
CA ASN A 270 -11.65 -16.15 1.42
C ASN A 270 -10.24 -16.35 0.84
N ILE A 271 -9.31 -15.39 1.02
CA ILE A 271 -7.90 -15.57 0.62
C ILE A 271 -7.27 -16.73 1.38
N ALA A 272 -7.41 -16.75 2.71
CA ALA A 272 -6.82 -17.81 3.53
C ALA A 272 -7.41 -19.19 3.18
N LEU A 273 -8.71 -19.27 2.91
CA LEU A 273 -9.37 -20.49 2.44
C LEU A 273 -8.81 -20.94 1.10
N LYS A 274 -8.68 -20.02 0.14
CA LYS A 274 -8.13 -20.32 -1.20
C LYS A 274 -6.65 -20.69 -1.15
N LEU A 275 -5.84 -20.04 -0.34
CA LEU A 275 -4.45 -20.44 -0.14
C LEU A 275 -4.35 -21.87 0.40
N LYS A 276 -5.23 -22.25 1.36
CA LYS A 276 -5.29 -23.60 1.89
C LYS A 276 -5.71 -24.62 0.83
N GLU A 277 -6.71 -24.31 0.00
CA GLU A 277 -7.13 -25.15 -1.15
C GLU A 277 -5.99 -25.33 -2.17
N ASN A 278 -5.05 -24.39 -2.26
CA ASN A 278 -3.87 -24.42 -3.13
C ASN A 278 -2.59 -24.89 -2.43
N GLU A 279 -2.73 -25.71 -1.37
CA GLU A 279 -1.65 -26.42 -0.69
C GLU A 279 -0.60 -25.53 0.01
N PHE A 280 -0.96 -24.27 0.32
CA PHE A 280 -0.13 -23.49 1.23
C PHE A 280 -0.24 -24.02 2.65
N THR A 281 0.88 -24.08 3.36
CA THR A 281 0.88 -24.49 4.77
C THR A 281 0.25 -23.39 5.65
N ASP A 282 -0.12 -23.75 6.88
CA ASP A 282 -0.69 -22.76 7.83
C ASP A 282 0.33 -21.66 8.16
N GLU A 283 1.63 -22.02 8.22
CA GLU A 283 2.72 -21.07 8.43
C GLU A 283 2.85 -20.09 7.27
N GLU A 284 2.78 -20.57 6.02
CA GLU A 284 2.84 -19.74 4.82
C GLU A 284 1.62 -18.81 4.72
N ILE A 285 0.43 -19.29 5.06
CA ILE A 285 -0.79 -18.50 5.09
C ILE A 285 -0.66 -17.38 6.13
N ASN A 286 -0.20 -17.70 7.34
CA ASN A 286 0.01 -16.69 8.38
C ASN A 286 1.13 -15.69 8.00
N ALA A 287 2.18 -16.14 7.30
CA ALA A 287 3.23 -15.27 6.81
C ALA A 287 2.67 -14.23 5.83
N ILE A 288 1.98 -14.66 4.76
CA ILE A 288 1.39 -13.78 3.74
C ILE A 288 0.32 -12.86 4.34
N CYS A 289 -0.60 -13.44 5.12
CA CYS A 289 -1.76 -12.70 5.59
C CYS A 289 -1.42 -11.72 6.72
N PHE A 290 -0.35 -11.97 7.50
CA PHE A 290 -0.07 -11.14 8.67
C PHE A 290 1.42 -10.95 8.96
N ASN A 291 2.20 -12.01 9.22
CA ASN A 291 3.49 -11.90 9.89
C ASN A 291 4.54 -11.09 9.11
N ASN A 292 4.53 -11.15 7.77
CA ASN A 292 5.52 -10.46 6.94
C ASN A 292 5.32 -8.95 6.92
N ALA A 293 4.08 -8.48 7.11
CA ALA A 293 3.75 -7.05 7.11
C ALA A 293 3.75 -6.44 8.51
N TYR A 294 3.56 -7.24 9.55
CA TYR A 294 3.54 -6.83 10.96
C TYR A 294 4.95 -6.86 11.56
#